data_d71cf6bcbcede981c91119a6b4af4854
#
_entry.id   d71cf6bcbcede981c91119a6b4af4854
#
_cell.length_a   1.000
_cell.length_b   1.000
_cell.length_c   1.000
_cell.angle_alpha   90.00
_cell.angle_beta   90.00
_cell.angle_gamma   90.00
#
_symmetry.space_group_name_H-M   'P 1'
#
loop_
_entity.id
_entity.type
_entity.pdbx_description
1 polymer ?
#
loop_
_entity_poly.entity_id
_entity_poly.type
_entity_poly.pdbx_seq_one_letter_code
_entity_poly.pdbx_strand_id
1 'polypeptide(L)'
;MATRRPVTFVKTMLTGNATDSPKRTRDYFFSPATPAEVVNDCHHRLQPESTQALKDMMSPLHPERVTTPVAVLGAEHDWLVAPPKELAATARAYHTTAQTLPAGHDMMLDTAWQRAATAIETAITGHHAHR
;
A
#
# COMPACT_ATOMS: atom_id res chain seq x y z
N MET A 1 6.97 17.33 14.61
CA MET A 1 7.83 16.96 13.45
C MET A 1 7.06 16.00 12.57
N ALA A 2 6.19 16.52 11.76
CA ALA A 2 5.35 15.73 10.86
C ALA A 2 5.54 16.29 9.45
N THR A 3 5.45 15.41 8.43
CA THR A 3 5.01 15.75 7.08
C THR A 3 6.04 16.02 5.98
N ARG A 4 7.25 15.52 6.05
CA ARG A 4 8.10 15.54 4.85
C ARG A 4 8.03 14.27 3.99
N ARG A 5 7.38 13.20 4.46
CA ARG A 5 7.36 11.89 3.80
C ARG A 5 6.43 11.78 2.60
N PRO A 6 5.19 12.30 2.61
CA PRO A 6 4.35 12.27 1.41
C PRO A 6 4.96 13.10 0.26
N VAL A 7 5.59 14.22 0.57
CA VAL A 7 6.31 15.02 -0.43
C VAL A 7 7.49 14.26 -1.03
N THR A 8 8.22 13.50 -0.22
CA THR A 8 9.33 12.67 -0.68
C THR A 8 8.83 11.53 -1.56
N PHE A 9 7.75 10.86 -1.20
CA PHE A 9 7.12 9.82 -2.01
C PHE A 9 6.69 10.34 -3.38
N VAL A 10 5.91 11.42 -3.40
CA VAL A 10 5.45 12.05 -4.65
C VAL A 10 6.62 12.53 -5.50
N LYS A 11 7.61 13.17 -4.89
CA LYS A 11 8.81 13.60 -5.60
C LYS A 11 9.56 12.41 -6.19
N THR A 12 9.73 11.34 -5.44
CA THR A 12 10.39 10.11 -5.88
C THR A 12 9.64 9.45 -7.04
N MET A 13 8.32 9.39 -6.96
CA MET A 13 7.47 8.87 -8.04
C MET A 13 7.52 9.77 -9.29
N LEU A 14 7.40 11.08 -9.12
CA LEU A 14 7.45 12.05 -10.24
C LEU A 14 8.81 12.11 -10.94
N THR A 15 9.90 11.81 -10.23
CA THR A 15 11.25 11.81 -10.80
C THR A 15 11.66 10.45 -11.39
N GLY A 16 10.82 9.42 -11.28
CA GLY A 16 11.12 8.05 -11.70
C GLY A 16 12.18 7.33 -10.85
N ASN A 17 12.70 7.99 -9.82
CA ASN A 17 13.78 7.45 -8.99
C ASN A 17 13.35 6.29 -8.09
N ALA A 18 12.04 6.04 -7.92
CA ALA A 18 11.54 4.90 -7.15
C ALA A 18 11.81 3.56 -7.83
N THR A 19 11.99 3.59 -9.13
CA THR A 19 12.03 2.39 -9.97
C THR A 19 13.31 2.29 -10.80
N ASP A 20 14.34 3.07 -10.49
CA ASP A 20 15.59 3.12 -11.26
C ASP A 20 16.52 1.92 -11.01
N SER A 21 16.24 1.11 -10.01
CA SER A 21 17.02 -0.10 -9.71
C SER A 21 16.22 -1.15 -8.95
N PRO A 22 16.55 -2.45 -9.11
CA PRO A 22 15.91 -3.52 -8.34
C PRO A 22 16.02 -3.33 -6.83
N LYS A 23 17.14 -2.76 -6.37
CA LYS A 23 17.32 -2.46 -4.95
C LYS A 23 16.27 -1.47 -4.44
N ARG A 24 16.00 -0.38 -5.16
CA ARG A 24 14.97 0.59 -4.78
C ARG A 24 13.57 0.02 -4.90
N THR A 25 13.31 -0.78 -5.94
CA THR A 25 12.05 -1.52 -6.06
C THR A 25 11.80 -2.38 -4.82
N ARG A 26 12.84 -3.09 -4.35
CA ARG A 26 12.75 -3.84 -3.10
C ARG A 26 12.45 -2.95 -1.90
N ASP A 27 13.25 -1.92 -1.71
CA ASP A 27 13.17 -1.03 -0.52
C ASP A 27 11.80 -0.32 -0.41
N TYR A 28 11.11 -0.12 -1.53
CA TYR A 28 9.82 0.58 -1.56
C TYR A 28 8.60 -0.35 -1.54
N PHE A 29 8.68 -1.50 -2.18
CA PHE A 29 7.50 -2.31 -2.45
C PHE A 29 7.48 -3.67 -1.78
N PHE A 30 8.63 -4.19 -1.34
CA PHE A 30 8.74 -5.56 -0.87
C PHE A 30 9.28 -5.67 0.55
N SER A 31 8.91 -6.76 1.23
CA SER A 31 9.55 -7.14 2.49
C SER A 31 10.96 -7.67 2.26
N PRO A 32 11.82 -7.67 3.29
CA PRO A 32 13.16 -8.27 3.21
C PRO A 32 13.13 -9.77 2.84
N ALA A 33 12.03 -10.47 3.13
CA ALA A 33 11.87 -11.89 2.87
C ALA A 33 11.55 -12.24 1.41
N THR A 34 11.19 -11.25 0.59
CA THR A 34 10.81 -11.49 -0.81
C THR A 34 12.03 -11.94 -1.63
N PRO A 35 11.95 -13.05 -2.39
CA PRO A 35 13.03 -13.53 -3.23
C PRO A 35 13.49 -12.48 -4.26
N ALA A 36 14.79 -12.50 -4.59
CA ALA A 36 15.36 -11.52 -5.51
C ALA A 36 14.77 -11.63 -6.92
N GLU A 37 14.46 -12.85 -7.37
CA GLU A 37 13.82 -13.07 -8.67
C GLU A 37 12.44 -12.41 -8.78
N VAL A 38 11.63 -12.43 -7.72
CA VAL A 38 10.32 -11.77 -7.69
C VAL A 38 10.48 -10.25 -7.82
N VAL A 39 11.43 -9.69 -7.07
CA VAL A 39 11.72 -8.26 -7.12
C VAL A 39 12.23 -7.85 -8.50
N ASN A 40 13.11 -8.64 -9.09
CA ASN A 40 13.67 -8.36 -10.42
C ASN A 40 12.60 -8.46 -11.51
N ASP A 41 11.75 -9.49 -11.47
CA ASP A 41 10.63 -9.63 -12.41
C ASP A 41 9.67 -8.44 -12.31
N CYS A 42 9.28 -8.06 -11.09
CA CYS A 42 8.47 -6.88 -10.86
C CYS A 42 9.15 -5.62 -11.41
N HIS A 43 10.43 -5.40 -11.10
CA HIS A 43 11.20 -4.25 -11.56
C HIS A 43 11.19 -4.12 -13.08
N HIS A 44 11.39 -5.22 -13.81
CA HIS A 44 11.38 -5.23 -15.27
C HIS A 44 10.01 -4.92 -15.89
N ARG A 45 8.93 -5.17 -15.15
CA ARG A 45 7.56 -4.93 -15.61
C ARG A 45 6.98 -3.59 -15.16
N LEU A 46 7.70 -2.85 -14.30
CA LEU A 46 7.25 -1.53 -13.89
C LEU A 46 7.15 -0.57 -15.08
N GLN A 47 6.07 0.19 -15.10
CA GLN A 47 5.79 1.21 -16.09
C GLN A 47 5.74 2.58 -15.41
N PRO A 48 6.04 3.67 -16.14
CA PRO A 48 5.84 5.01 -15.62
C PRO A 48 4.38 5.22 -15.22
N GLU A 49 4.17 5.79 -14.03
CA GLU A 49 2.83 6.12 -13.55
C GLU A 49 2.27 7.36 -14.26
N SER A 50 0.96 7.41 -14.42
CA SER A 50 0.29 8.59 -14.93
C SER A 50 0.52 9.79 -14.03
N THR A 51 1.04 10.88 -14.58
CA THR A 51 1.20 12.15 -13.83
C THR A 51 -0.13 12.68 -13.31
N GLN A 52 -1.22 12.45 -14.04
CA GLN A 52 -2.56 12.84 -13.58
C GLN A 52 -3.02 11.98 -12.41
N ALA A 53 -2.83 10.66 -12.47
CA ALA A 53 -3.15 9.77 -11.35
C ALA A 53 -2.39 10.16 -10.07
N LEU A 54 -1.09 10.46 -10.20
CA LEU A 54 -0.28 10.92 -9.06
C LEU A 54 -0.79 12.24 -8.47
N LYS A 55 -1.26 13.17 -9.29
CA LYS A 55 -1.89 14.42 -8.84
C LYS A 55 -3.21 14.15 -8.12
N ASP A 56 -4.03 13.25 -8.68
CA ASP A 56 -5.34 12.91 -8.12
C ASP A 56 -5.21 12.21 -6.76
N MET A 57 -4.16 11.41 -6.55
CA MET A 57 -3.83 10.83 -5.24
C MET A 57 -3.57 11.87 -4.14
N MET A 58 -3.23 13.10 -4.51
CA MET A 58 -3.03 14.21 -3.56
C MET A 58 -4.31 14.98 -3.26
N SER A 59 -5.42 14.65 -3.90
CA SER A 59 -6.71 15.30 -3.67
C SER A 59 -7.26 14.94 -2.29
N PRO A 60 -8.00 15.87 -1.64
CA PRO A 60 -8.65 15.58 -0.37
C PRO A 60 -9.60 14.38 -0.48
N LEU A 61 -9.49 13.47 0.47
CA LEU A 61 -10.44 12.36 0.59
C LEU A 61 -11.69 12.82 1.34
N HIS A 62 -12.82 12.21 1.00
CA HIS A 62 -14.12 12.45 1.59
C HIS A 62 -14.69 11.15 2.20
N PRO A 63 -14.07 10.60 3.27
CA PRO A 63 -14.50 9.35 3.88
C PRO A 63 -15.94 9.40 4.38
N GLU A 64 -16.44 10.57 4.75
CA GLU A 64 -17.83 10.80 5.18
C GLU A 64 -18.88 10.49 4.09
N ARG A 65 -18.46 10.39 2.83
CA ARG A 65 -19.34 10.03 1.69
C ARG A 65 -19.38 8.54 1.41
N VAL A 66 -18.52 7.77 2.08
CA VAL A 66 -18.44 6.33 1.88
C VAL A 66 -19.40 5.63 2.83
N THR A 67 -20.45 5.03 2.27
CA THR A 67 -21.49 4.31 3.03
C THR A 67 -21.28 2.78 3.01
N THR A 68 -20.40 2.32 2.15
CA THR A 68 -20.04 0.89 2.06
C THR A 68 -19.08 0.53 3.21
N PRO A 69 -19.19 -0.67 3.79
CA PRO A 69 -18.21 -1.16 4.75
C PRO A 69 -16.80 -1.15 4.17
N VAL A 70 -15.84 -0.69 4.98
CA VAL A 70 -14.43 -0.57 4.57
C VAL A 70 -13.55 -1.45 5.44
N ALA A 71 -12.74 -2.30 4.83
CA ALA A 71 -11.64 -3.00 5.49
C ALA A 71 -10.30 -2.31 5.11
N VAL A 72 -9.47 -2.05 6.10
CA VAL A 72 -8.17 -1.41 5.90
C VAL A 72 -7.06 -2.42 6.19
N LEU A 73 -6.32 -2.77 5.15
CA LEU A 73 -5.15 -3.65 5.23
C LEU A 73 -3.88 -2.83 5.00
N GLY A 74 -2.86 -3.12 5.76
CA GLY A 74 -1.54 -2.51 5.60
C GLY A 74 -0.42 -3.52 5.71
N ALA A 75 0.77 -3.09 5.36
CA ALA A 75 1.96 -3.90 5.38
C ALA A 75 2.97 -3.41 6.41
N GLU A 76 3.54 -4.34 7.18
CA GLU A 76 4.50 -4.05 8.25
C GLU A 76 5.76 -3.36 7.71
N HIS A 77 6.16 -3.72 6.49
CA HIS A 77 7.35 -3.19 5.82
C HIS A 77 7.05 -2.06 4.83
N ASP A 78 5.84 -1.51 4.84
CA ASP A 78 5.52 -0.33 4.03
C ASP A 78 5.91 0.96 4.76
N TRP A 79 7.12 1.41 4.51
CA TRP A 79 7.65 2.61 5.13
C TRP A 79 7.42 3.88 4.32
N LEU A 80 7.06 3.73 3.06
CA LEU A 80 7.03 4.84 2.12
C LEU A 80 5.60 5.26 1.76
N VAL A 81 4.75 4.31 1.36
CA VAL A 81 3.42 4.60 0.82
C VAL A 81 2.39 4.74 1.93
N ALA A 82 2.27 3.74 2.79
CA ALA A 82 1.29 3.72 3.87
C ALA A 82 1.92 3.29 5.21
N PRO A 83 2.82 4.09 5.79
CA PRO A 83 3.43 3.76 7.06
C PRO A 83 2.36 3.58 8.16
N PRO A 84 2.65 2.83 9.24
CA PRO A 84 1.65 2.45 10.25
C PRO A 84 0.81 3.61 10.81
N LYS A 85 1.39 4.81 10.91
CA LYS A 85 0.67 6.01 11.36
C LYS A 85 -0.41 6.45 10.37
N GLU A 86 -0.10 6.42 9.09
CA GLU A 86 -1.04 6.79 8.02
C GLU A 86 -2.14 5.73 7.89
N LEU A 87 -1.77 4.46 8.02
CA LEU A 87 -2.70 3.34 8.06
C LEU A 87 -3.74 3.49 9.19
N ALA A 88 -3.28 3.81 10.39
CA ALA A 88 -4.15 4.04 11.54
C ALA A 88 -5.06 5.27 11.35
N ALA A 89 -4.55 6.33 10.71
CA ALA A 89 -5.35 7.51 10.39
C ALA A 89 -6.45 7.19 9.36
N THR A 90 -6.12 6.41 8.35
CA THR A 90 -7.08 5.92 7.35
C THR A 90 -8.17 5.09 8.00
N ALA A 91 -7.80 4.11 8.84
CA ALA A 91 -8.78 3.27 9.53
C ALA A 91 -9.74 4.10 10.40
N ARG A 92 -9.23 5.08 11.14
CA ARG A 92 -10.08 5.99 11.92
C ARG A 92 -11.04 6.81 11.06
N ALA A 93 -10.58 7.30 9.91
CA ALA A 93 -11.41 8.09 8.99
C ALA A 93 -12.59 7.29 8.43
N TYR A 94 -12.44 5.98 8.29
CA TYR A 94 -13.49 5.06 7.83
C TYR A 94 -14.18 4.30 8.97
N HIS A 95 -13.99 4.73 10.23
CA HIS A 95 -14.60 4.11 11.43
C HIS A 95 -14.34 2.60 11.56
N THR A 96 -13.15 2.17 11.19
CA THR A 96 -12.72 0.76 11.25
C THR A 96 -11.36 0.62 11.93
N THR A 97 -10.88 -0.61 12.04
CA THR A 97 -9.53 -0.93 12.52
C THR A 97 -8.69 -1.42 11.36
N ALA A 98 -7.40 -1.08 11.39
CA ALA A 98 -6.46 -1.59 10.40
C ALA A 98 -5.94 -2.97 10.81
N GLN A 99 -5.83 -3.87 9.84
CA GLN A 99 -5.09 -5.12 9.97
C GLN A 99 -3.73 -4.96 9.28
N THR A 100 -2.64 -5.28 10.00
CA THR A 100 -1.29 -5.24 9.45
C THR A 100 -0.81 -6.65 9.13
N LEU A 101 -0.20 -6.82 7.97
CA LEU A 101 0.36 -8.07 7.47
C LEU A 101 1.89 -7.99 7.39
N PRO A 102 2.62 -9.11 7.58
CA PRO A 102 4.09 -9.14 7.51
C PRO A 102 4.56 -9.14 6.03
N ALA A 103 4.27 -8.07 5.31
CA ALA A 103 4.52 -7.90 3.89
C ALA A 103 5.11 -6.53 3.59
N GLY A 104 5.59 -6.33 2.38
CA GLY A 104 5.85 -5.02 1.79
C GLY A 104 4.58 -4.40 1.21
N HIS A 105 4.71 -3.24 0.57
CA HIS A 105 3.60 -2.52 -0.05
C HIS A 105 2.86 -3.40 -1.07
N ASP A 106 3.60 -4.07 -1.96
CA ASP A 106 3.07 -4.99 -2.96
C ASP A 106 2.79 -6.37 -2.34
N MET A 107 1.93 -6.40 -1.35
CA MET A 107 1.63 -7.62 -0.57
C MET A 107 1.12 -8.78 -1.42
N MET A 108 0.54 -8.51 -2.60
CA MET A 108 0.06 -9.53 -3.53
C MET A 108 1.20 -10.28 -4.23
N LEU A 109 2.40 -9.71 -4.28
CA LEU A 109 3.60 -10.30 -4.86
C LEU A 109 4.63 -10.73 -3.81
N ASP A 110 4.41 -10.36 -2.55
CA ASP A 110 5.28 -10.69 -1.42
C ASP A 110 5.10 -12.15 -0.98
N THR A 111 6.03 -12.66 -0.20
CA THR A 111 5.95 -14.01 0.40
C THR A 111 4.71 -14.20 1.27
N ALA A 112 4.11 -13.13 1.77
CA ALA A 112 2.91 -13.14 2.59
C ALA A 112 1.60 -13.04 1.78
N TRP A 113 1.62 -13.21 0.46
CA TRP A 113 0.45 -13.00 -0.39
C TRP A 113 -0.77 -13.84 -0.01
N GLN A 114 -0.57 -15.10 0.47
CA GLN A 114 -1.67 -15.94 0.92
C GLN A 114 -2.38 -15.34 2.15
N ARG A 115 -1.64 -14.71 3.05
CA ARG A 115 -2.22 -14.01 4.21
C ARG A 115 -3.02 -12.78 3.76
N ALA A 116 -2.54 -12.07 2.76
CA ALA A 116 -3.28 -10.97 2.16
C ALA A 116 -4.58 -11.45 1.52
N ALA A 117 -4.52 -12.52 0.73
CA ALA A 117 -5.71 -13.13 0.11
C ALA A 117 -6.73 -13.58 1.17
N THR A 118 -6.29 -14.27 2.22
CA THR A 118 -7.17 -14.71 3.32
C THR A 118 -7.79 -13.52 4.06
N ALA A 119 -7.03 -12.46 4.30
CA ALA A 119 -7.55 -11.25 4.96
C ALA A 119 -8.64 -10.56 4.12
N ILE A 120 -8.44 -10.49 2.80
CA ILE A 120 -9.43 -9.95 1.86
C ILE A 120 -10.67 -10.83 1.83
N GLU A 121 -10.52 -12.14 1.70
CA GLU A 121 -11.64 -13.09 1.70
C GLU A 121 -12.45 -12.98 2.99
N THR A 122 -11.79 -12.93 4.14
CA THR A 122 -12.43 -12.78 5.46
C THR A 122 -13.21 -11.46 5.54
N ALA A 123 -12.64 -10.36 5.05
CA ALA A 123 -13.31 -9.06 5.03
C ALA A 123 -14.58 -9.08 4.16
N ILE A 124 -14.53 -9.73 3.00
CA ILE A 124 -15.68 -9.85 2.09
C ILE A 124 -16.77 -10.75 2.69
N THR A 125 -16.40 -11.93 3.19
CA THR A 125 -17.36 -12.90 3.72
C THR A 125 -17.94 -12.49 5.06
N GLY A 126 -17.14 -11.87 5.94
CA GLY A 126 -17.60 -11.37 7.25
C GLY A 126 -18.69 -10.30 7.15
N HIS A 127 -18.71 -9.52 6.09
CA HIS A 127 -19.77 -8.52 5.83
C HIS A 127 -21.08 -9.14 5.34
N HIS A 128 -21.06 -10.34 4.77
CA HIS A 128 -22.26 -11.04 4.34
C HIS A 128 -23.01 -11.73 5.49
N ALA A 129 -22.33 -12.02 6.60
CA ALA A 129 -22.93 -12.74 7.74
C ALA A 129 -23.80 -11.84 8.66
N HIS A 130 -23.80 -10.53 8.45
CA HIS A 130 -24.54 -9.55 9.27
C HIS A 130 -25.68 -8.83 8.52
N ARG A 131 -26.15 -9.40 7.40
CA ARG A 131 -27.34 -8.91 6.68
C ARG A 131 -28.54 -9.80 6.90
#